data_9cf72de9cc221c74283888c8b9255474
#
_entry.id   9cf72de9cc221c74283888c8b9255474
#
_cell.length_a   1.000
_cell.length_b   1.000
_cell.length_c   1.000
_cell.angle_alpha   90.00
_cell.angle_beta   90.00
_cell.angle_gamma   90.00
#
_symmetry.space_group_name_H-M   'P 1'
#
loop_
_entity.id
_entity.type
_entity.pdbx_description
1 polymer ?
#
loop_
_entity_poly.entity_id
_entity_poly.type
_entity_poly.pdbx_seq_one_letter_code
_entity_poly.pdbx_strand_id
1 'polypeptide(L)'
;MGNYAMTVPLPMALDNQQEGFRKLVELGYKEAWSSEANGPDAFMPLVLGAIHAPELRLGTAIVPAFTRGPALMAQSVATIAAIAPSRFVLGIGSSSNVIVESWNGIPFQEPYKKTRDLVRFLKIALTGEKVDAE
;
A
#
# COMPACT_ATOMS: atom_id res chain seq x y z
N MET A 1 13.60 -20.59 11.33
CA MET A 1 13.12 -19.30 11.93
C MET A 1 11.90 -18.85 11.14
N GLY A 2 10.80 -18.50 11.84
CA GLY A 2 9.61 -17.99 11.16
C GLY A 2 9.81 -16.60 10.57
N ASN A 3 9.15 -16.30 9.45
CA ASN A 3 9.10 -14.94 8.92
C ASN A 3 8.01 -14.18 9.68
N TYR A 4 8.41 -13.18 10.45
CA TYR A 4 7.49 -12.31 11.18
C TYR A 4 7.27 -11.02 10.41
N ALA A 5 6.00 -10.57 10.38
CA ALA A 5 5.57 -9.32 9.79
C ALA A 5 4.96 -8.41 10.87
N MET A 6 5.06 -7.11 10.68
CA MET A 6 4.46 -6.10 11.56
C MET A 6 3.53 -5.19 10.77
N THR A 7 2.40 -4.87 11.38
CA THR A 7 1.51 -3.81 10.87
C THR A 7 2.07 -2.44 11.22
N VAL A 8 2.13 -1.55 10.25
CA VAL A 8 2.64 -0.17 10.38
C VAL A 8 1.58 0.84 9.93
N PRO A 9 1.61 2.11 10.39
CA PRO A 9 2.60 2.67 11.31
C PRO A 9 2.52 2.05 12.70
N LEU A 10 3.65 2.04 13.39
CA LEU A 10 3.70 1.59 14.78
C LEU A 10 2.93 2.57 15.69
N PRO A 11 2.46 2.14 16.88
CA PRO A 11 1.71 2.99 17.81
C PRO A 11 2.62 4.00 18.53
N MET A 12 3.23 4.89 17.75
CA MET A 12 4.11 5.96 18.18
C MET A 12 3.90 7.18 17.28
N ALA A 13 4.46 8.34 17.66
CA ALA A 13 4.38 9.54 16.87
C ALA A 13 4.94 9.33 15.44
N LEU A 14 4.34 9.97 14.45
CA LEU A 14 4.69 9.75 13.04
C LEU A 14 6.13 10.18 12.72
N ASP A 15 6.65 11.19 13.39
CA ASP A 15 8.04 11.66 13.28
C ASP A 15 9.07 10.68 13.86
N ASN A 16 8.63 9.76 14.72
CA ASN A 16 9.49 8.73 15.31
C ASN A 16 9.43 7.37 14.60
N GLN A 17 8.61 7.21 13.56
CA GLN A 17 8.44 5.94 12.85
C GLN A 17 9.77 5.38 12.29
N GLN A 18 10.71 6.25 11.89
CA GLN A 18 12.03 5.83 11.43
C GLN A 18 12.78 4.96 12.46
N GLU A 19 12.71 5.32 13.74
CA GLU A 19 13.31 4.56 14.81
C GLU A 19 12.60 3.22 15.02
N GLY A 20 11.26 3.25 14.94
CA GLY A 20 10.43 2.06 15.01
C GLY A 20 10.77 1.04 13.91
N PHE A 21 10.96 1.49 12.67
CA PHE A 21 11.35 0.60 11.57
C PHE A 21 12.73 -0.04 11.79
N ARG A 22 13.73 0.72 12.27
CA ARG A 22 15.03 0.16 12.64
C ARG A 22 14.89 -0.90 13.73
N LYS A 23 14.06 -0.63 14.73
CA LYS A 23 13.80 -1.57 15.81
C LYS A 23 13.16 -2.87 15.33
N LEU A 24 12.27 -2.83 14.34
CA LEU A 24 11.72 -4.04 13.73
C LEU A 24 12.82 -4.94 13.15
N VAL A 25 13.80 -4.36 12.45
CA VAL A 25 14.92 -5.11 11.89
C VAL A 25 15.76 -5.75 13.00
N GLU A 26 16.09 -4.99 14.06
CA GLU A 26 16.84 -5.50 15.23
C GLU A 26 16.12 -6.68 15.91
N LEU A 27 14.78 -6.63 15.98
CA LEU A 27 13.95 -7.68 16.55
C LEU A 27 13.74 -8.88 15.61
N GLY A 28 14.29 -8.84 14.40
CA GLY A 28 14.24 -9.94 13.45
C GLY A 28 13.00 -10.01 12.56
N TYR A 29 12.17 -8.98 12.54
CA TYR A 29 11.07 -8.88 11.59
C TYR A 29 11.61 -8.85 10.15
N LYS A 30 10.84 -9.40 9.22
CA LYS A 30 11.21 -9.49 7.81
C LYS A 30 10.30 -8.67 6.91
N GLU A 31 9.12 -8.33 7.40
CA GLU A 31 8.10 -7.63 6.61
C GLU A 31 7.40 -6.56 7.44
N ALA A 32 6.97 -5.48 6.77
CA ALA A 32 6.08 -4.47 7.34
C ALA A 32 4.93 -4.20 6.37
N TRP A 33 3.71 -4.20 6.90
CA TRP A 33 2.48 -4.08 6.12
C TRP A 33 1.62 -2.93 6.65
N SER A 34 1.21 -2.03 5.76
CA SER A 34 0.29 -0.94 6.09
C SER A 34 -1.11 -1.22 5.56
N SER A 35 -2.09 -0.49 6.06
CA SER A 35 -3.47 -0.54 5.56
C SER A 35 -4.03 0.87 5.42
N GLU A 36 -5.01 1.01 4.53
CA GLU A 36 -5.72 2.27 4.33
C GLU A 36 -7.18 2.12 4.80
N ALA A 37 -7.48 2.71 5.95
CA ALA A 37 -8.81 2.72 6.55
C ALA A 37 -9.12 4.10 7.14
N ASN A 38 -9.13 4.24 8.47
CA ASN A 38 -9.41 5.48 9.19
C ASN A 38 -8.16 6.09 9.86
N GLY A 39 -6.99 5.71 9.42
CA GLY A 39 -5.70 6.15 9.94
C GLY A 39 -4.85 6.85 8.88
N PRO A 40 -3.54 6.78 9.02
CA PRO A 40 -2.61 7.28 8.03
C PRO A 40 -2.79 6.64 6.66
N ASP A 41 -2.33 7.34 5.63
CA ASP A 41 -2.18 6.81 4.28
C ASP A 41 -1.34 5.53 4.26
N ALA A 42 -1.66 4.59 3.38
CA ALA A 42 -0.96 3.30 3.37
C ALA A 42 0.46 3.39 2.81
N PHE A 43 0.74 4.29 1.86
CA PHE A 43 2.04 4.36 1.21
C PHE A 43 3.07 5.15 2.03
N MET A 44 2.65 6.23 2.70
CA MET A 44 3.57 7.13 3.39
C MET A 44 4.39 6.44 4.51
N PRO A 45 3.80 5.62 5.40
CA PRO A 45 4.59 4.86 6.36
C PRO A 45 5.58 3.90 5.70
N LEU A 46 5.21 3.29 4.57
CA LEU A 46 6.09 2.36 3.86
C LEU A 46 7.26 3.06 3.19
N VAL A 47 7.12 4.32 2.77
CA VAL A 47 8.25 5.13 2.28
C VAL A 47 9.30 5.31 3.39
N LEU A 48 8.87 5.60 4.62
CA LEU A 48 9.79 5.66 5.77
C LEU A 48 10.48 4.31 6.00
N GLY A 49 9.73 3.21 5.95
CA GLY A 49 10.29 1.86 6.04
C GLY A 49 11.29 1.55 4.91
N ALA A 50 10.99 1.97 3.69
CA ALA A 50 11.86 1.75 2.54
C ALA A 50 13.24 2.41 2.71
N ILE A 51 13.27 3.60 3.32
CA ILE A 51 14.46 4.41 3.53
C ILE A 51 15.24 3.96 4.78
N HIS A 52 14.54 3.69 5.88
CA HIS A 52 15.17 3.50 7.19
C HIS A 52 15.37 2.03 7.60
N ALA A 53 14.76 1.09 6.87
CA ALA A 53 14.87 -0.35 7.10
C ALA A 53 14.93 -1.11 5.76
N PRO A 54 16.02 -0.98 5.00
CA PRO A 54 16.15 -1.57 3.68
C PRO A 54 16.13 -3.11 3.67
N GLU A 55 16.22 -3.75 4.82
CA GLU A 55 16.12 -5.20 5.00
C GLU A 55 14.67 -5.70 4.95
N LEU A 56 13.69 -4.84 5.20
CA LEU A 56 12.29 -5.23 5.25
C LEU A 56 11.67 -5.32 3.86
N ARG A 57 10.90 -6.36 3.63
CA ARG A 57 9.89 -6.41 2.58
C ARG A 57 8.68 -5.59 3.02
N LEU A 58 8.15 -4.77 2.14
CA LEU A 58 7.08 -3.82 2.43
C LEU A 58 5.83 -4.17 1.64
N GLY A 59 4.67 -3.95 2.22
CA GLY A 59 3.42 -4.20 1.51
C GLY A 59 2.22 -3.43 2.05
N THR A 60 1.17 -3.39 1.25
CA THR A 60 -0.13 -2.88 1.68
C THR A 60 -1.09 -4.04 1.95
N ALA A 61 -1.86 -3.96 3.05
CA ALA A 61 -2.88 -4.96 3.40
C ALA A 61 -4.11 -4.26 4.02
N ILE A 62 -4.85 -3.58 3.24
CA ILE A 62 -4.89 -3.37 1.80
C ILE A 62 -5.00 -1.87 1.48
N VAL A 63 -4.85 -1.52 0.18
CA VAL A 63 -5.30 -0.22 -0.36
C VAL A 63 -6.62 -0.44 -1.10
N PRO A 64 -7.65 0.40 -0.85
CA PRO A 64 -8.95 0.28 -1.51
C PRO A 64 -8.90 0.56 -3.01
N ALA A 65 -9.56 -0.29 -3.79
CA ALA A 65 -9.69 -0.13 -5.24
C ALA A 65 -10.59 1.04 -5.67
N PHE A 66 -11.39 1.58 -4.76
CA PHE A 66 -12.37 2.63 -5.05
C PHE A 66 -11.86 4.03 -4.79
N THR A 67 -11.09 4.22 -3.72
CA THR A 67 -10.74 5.55 -3.21
C THR A 67 -9.56 6.20 -3.91
N ARG A 68 -8.81 5.43 -4.71
CA ARG A 68 -7.71 5.93 -5.55
C ARG A 68 -8.01 5.67 -7.01
N GLY A 69 -7.90 6.69 -7.86
CA GLY A 69 -7.95 6.51 -9.30
C GLY A 69 -6.82 5.57 -9.79
N PRO A 70 -7.05 4.80 -10.87
CA PRO A 70 -6.08 3.80 -11.34
C PRO A 70 -4.72 4.41 -11.70
N ALA A 71 -4.69 5.58 -12.31
CA ALA A 71 -3.44 6.27 -12.63
C ALA A 71 -2.68 6.70 -11.37
N LEU A 72 -3.36 7.27 -10.38
CA LEU A 72 -2.74 7.65 -9.09
C LEU A 72 -2.21 6.42 -8.36
N MET A 73 -2.94 5.31 -8.39
CA MET A 73 -2.48 4.04 -7.81
C MET A 73 -1.18 3.57 -8.49
N ALA A 74 -1.14 3.58 -9.82
CA ALA A 74 0.05 3.21 -10.57
C ALA A 74 1.25 4.09 -10.24
N GLN A 75 1.06 5.41 -10.13
CA GLN A 75 2.11 6.37 -9.76
C GLN A 75 2.63 6.11 -8.35
N SER A 76 1.75 5.88 -7.37
CA SER A 76 2.15 5.57 -6.00
C SER A 76 2.96 4.27 -5.93
N VAL A 77 2.51 3.22 -6.63
CA VAL A 77 3.20 1.93 -6.71
C VAL A 77 4.57 2.06 -7.37
N ALA A 78 4.65 2.74 -8.51
CA ALA A 78 5.91 2.96 -9.21
C ALA A 78 6.91 3.74 -8.34
N THR A 79 6.44 4.77 -7.62
CA THR A 79 7.28 5.58 -6.75
C THR A 79 7.87 4.75 -5.60
N ILE A 80 7.06 3.96 -4.90
CA ILE A 80 7.58 3.15 -3.79
C ILE A 80 8.44 1.99 -4.30
N ALA A 81 8.11 1.40 -5.45
CA ALA A 81 8.93 0.36 -6.06
C ALA A 81 10.31 0.86 -6.47
N ALA A 82 10.42 2.12 -6.89
CA ALA A 82 11.71 2.75 -7.21
C ALA A 82 12.58 2.95 -5.95
N ILE A 83 11.98 3.25 -4.79
CA ILE A 83 12.69 3.39 -3.50
C ILE A 83 13.01 2.02 -2.89
N ALA A 84 12.14 1.04 -3.09
CA ALA A 84 12.24 -0.31 -2.52
C ALA A 84 12.25 -1.39 -3.63
N PRO A 85 13.25 -1.42 -4.53
CA PRO A 85 13.27 -2.32 -5.67
C PRO A 85 13.20 -3.79 -5.22
N SER A 86 12.28 -4.54 -5.84
CA SER A 86 12.02 -5.96 -5.53
C SER A 86 11.55 -6.27 -4.10
N ARG A 87 11.23 -5.24 -3.30
CA ARG A 87 10.82 -5.38 -1.90
C ARG A 87 9.39 -4.92 -1.62
N PHE A 88 8.70 -4.34 -2.59
CA PHE A 88 7.34 -3.85 -2.41
C PHE A 88 6.30 -4.81 -2.98
N VAL A 89 5.21 -5.00 -2.24
CA VAL A 89 4.03 -5.79 -2.63
C VAL A 89 2.79 -4.92 -2.49
N LEU A 90 2.03 -4.80 -3.57
CA LEU A 90 0.75 -4.12 -3.55
C LEU A 90 -0.37 -5.09 -3.21
N GLY A 91 -0.96 -4.95 -2.02
CA GLY A 91 -2.21 -5.59 -1.65
C GLY A 91 -3.39 -4.67 -1.89
N ILE A 92 -4.35 -5.13 -2.68
CA ILE A 92 -5.56 -4.38 -3.08
C ILE A 92 -6.80 -5.11 -2.58
N GLY A 93 -7.79 -4.35 -2.14
CA GLY A 93 -9.11 -4.88 -1.79
C GLY A 93 -10.22 -3.92 -2.16
N SER A 94 -11.46 -4.39 -2.05
CA SER A 94 -12.64 -3.57 -2.34
C SER A 94 -12.96 -2.56 -1.23
N SER A 95 -12.45 -2.77 -0.02
CA SER A 95 -12.87 -2.03 1.18
C SER A 95 -14.33 -2.31 1.57
N SER A 96 -15.01 -1.37 2.20
CA SER A 96 -16.40 -1.48 2.64
C SER A 96 -17.24 -0.31 2.13
N ASN A 97 -18.56 -0.49 2.10
CA ASN A 97 -19.49 0.58 1.77
C ASN A 97 -19.35 1.80 2.71
N VAL A 98 -19.03 1.58 3.98
CA VAL A 98 -18.82 2.70 4.93
C VAL A 98 -17.66 3.58 4.47
N ILE A 99 -16.52 2.99 4.17
CA ILE A 99 -15.33 3.75 3.75
C ILE A 99 -15.57 4.36 2.36
N VAL A 100 -16.13 3.58 1.43
CA VAL A 100 -16.27 4.02 0.03
C VAL A 100 -17.42 4.99 -0.14
N GLU A 101 -18.62 4.67 0.36
CA GLU A 101 -19.80 5.51 0.16
C GLU A 101 -19.92 6.60 1.22
N SER A 102 -19.89 6.21 2.52
CA SER A 102 -20.20 7.17 3.58
C SER A 102 -19.07 8.19 3.78
N TRP A 103 -17.81 7.80 3.64
CA TRP A 103 -16.68 8.70 3.87
C TRP A 103 -16.18 9.39 2.60
N ASN A 104 -16.27 8.73 1.45
CA ASN A 104 -15.70 9.25 0.20
C ASN A 104 -16.76 9.66 -0.84
N GLY A 105 -18.04 9.39 -0.61
CA GLY A 105 -19.11 9.74 -1.56
C GLY A 105 -19.04 8.97 -2.89
N ILE A 106 -18.35 7.83 -2.93
CA ILE A 106 -18.17 7.01 -4.12
C ILE A 106 -19.15 5.86 -4.08
N PRO A 107 -19.99 5.62 -5.12
CA PRO A 107 -20.89 4.47 -5.13
C PRO A 107 -20.15 3.13 -4.99
N PHE A 108 -20.54 2.31 -4.00
CA PHE A 108 -19.94 0.99 -3.77
C PHE A 108 -20.64 -0.07 -4.63
N GLN A 109 -20.38 -0.04 -5.92
CA GLN A 109 -21.01 -0.92 -6.91
C GLN A 109 -19.97 -1.84 -7.55
N GLU A 110 -20.38 -3.08 -7.84
CA GLU A 110 -19.59 -4.10 -8.53
C GLU A 110 -18.16 -4.25 -7.98
N PRO A 111 -17.95 -4.46 -6.67
CA PRO A 111 -16.61 -4.43 -6.04
C PRO A 111 -15.63 -5.43 -6.65
N TYR A 112 -16.12 -6.60 -7.06
CA TYR A 112 -15.30 -7.58 -7.77
C TYR A 112 -14.79 -7.04 -9.11
N LYS A 113 -15.69 -6.49 -9.93
CA LYS A 113 -15.36 -5.93 -11.25
C LYS A 113 -14.39 -4.76 -11.10
N LYS A 114 -14.65 -3.83 -10.17
CA LYS A 114 -13.79 -2.68 -9.89
C LYS A 114 -12.37 -3.11 -9.53
N THR A 115 -12.24 -4.07 -8.61
CA THR A 115 -10.92 -4.57 -8.19
C THR A 115 -10.20 -5.30 -9.33
N ARG A 116 -10.92 -6.16 -10.07
CA ARG A 116 -10.39 -6.88 -11.23
C ARG A 116 -9.84 -5.91 -12.30
N ASP A 117 -10.63 -4.90 -12.64
CA ASP A 117 -10.28 -3.97 -13.71
C ASP A 117 -9.11 -3.07 -13.30
N LEU A 118 -9.05 -2.64 -12.02
CA LEU A 118 -7.89 -1.96 -11.47
C LEU A 118 -6.62 -2.83 -11.57
N VAL A 119 -6.69 -4.10 -11.20
CA VAL A 119 -5.53 -5.01 -11.30
C VAL A 119 -5.07 -5.17 -12.74
N ARG A 120 -6.01 -5.29 -13.70
CA ARG A 120 -5.68 -5.36 -15.13
C ARG A 120 -5.00 -4.08 -15.62
N PHE A 121 -5.54 -2.93 -15.27
CA PHE A 121 -4.94 -1.63 -15.58
C PHE A 121 -3.51 -1.53 -15.04
N LEU A 122 -3.30 -1.85 -13.77
CA LEU A 122 -1.99 -1.76 -13.13
C LEU A 122 -0.95 -2.68 -13.76
N LYS A 123 -1.35 -3.88 -14.18
CA LYS A 123 -0.44 -4.82 -14.87
C LYS A 123 0.14 -4.23 -16.16
N ILE A 124 -0.63 -3.43 -16.88
CA ILE A 124 -0.17 -2.77 -18.10
C ILE A 124 0.57 -1.48 -17.75
N ALA A 125 -0.03 -0.60 -16.93
CA ALA A 125 0.55 0.70 -16.59
C ALA A 125 1.95 0.58 -15.97
N LEU A 126 2.20 -0.46 -15.16
CA LEU A 126 3.49 -0.68 -14.51
C LEU A 126 4.58 -1.25 -15.44
N THR A 127 4.25 -1.63 -16.68
CA THR A 127 5.26 -1.95 -17.71
C THR A 127 5.82 -0.69 -18.38
N GLY A 128 5.19 0.47 -18.17
CA GLY A 128 5.51 1.72 -18.87
C GLY A 128 4.78 1.89 -20.20
N GLU A 129 3.91 0.95 -20.57
CA GLU A 129 3.07 1.08 -21.75
C GLU A 129 1.94 2.09 -21.53
N LYS A 130 1.51 2.74 -22.63
CA LYS A 130 0.35 3.63 -22.58
C LYS A 130 -0.92 2.82 -22.31
N VAL A 131 -1.69 3.24 -21.34
CA VAL A 131 -2.99 2.65 -21.00
C VAL A 131 -4.06 3.70 -21.15
N ASP A 132 -5.12 3.38 -21.89
CA ASP A 132 -6.35 4.15 -21.92
C ASP A 132 -7.37 3.43 -21.01
N ALA A 133 -8.01 4.20 -20.12
CA ALA A 133 -9.07 3.68 -19.28
C ALA A 133 -10.38 3.71 -20.09
N GLU A 134 -10.76 2.56 -20.66
CA GLU A 134 -12.10 2.33 -21.24
C GLU A 134 -13.10 1.86 -20.19
#